data_1b88029665b2e22cb97d5a912b223356
#
_entry.id   1b88029665b2e22cb97d5a912b223356
#
_cell.length_a   1.000
_cell.length_b   1.000
_cell.length_c   1.000
_cell.angle_alpha   90.00
_cell.angle_beta   90.00
_cell.angle_gamma   90.00
#
_symmetry.space_group_name_H-M   'P 1'
#
loop_
_entity.id
_entity.type
_entity.pdbx_description
1 polymer ?
#
loop_
_entity_poly.entity_id
_entity_poly.type
_entity_poly.pdbx_seq_one_letter_code
_entity_poly.pdbx_strand_id
1 'polypeptide(L)'
;EITHIERYIRQKRREGLTDFGLTHVLLAAYVRGLCKYPQLNRFISGQKVYSRGEDIQYCMVIKKEMTIDSPDTSIKVHLNRRDTAEDVYNKLNAAVESVKATQELDSSLDSLIAYFNLIPSILMKFLVWLLKLLDYFGLLPKFLLELSPFHGSLFFTSMGSLGIPPIYHHLYDFGNLPVFGAFGCKRKAYEIQEDGSVVQRKYLDVKFVLDERIVDGYYYAAFFKHFRS
;
A
#
# COMPACT_ATOMS: atom_id res chain seq x y z
N GLU A 1 1.36 20.30 -1.37
CA GLU A 1 0.24 21.13 -1.86
C GLU A 1 -0.54 20.33 -2.89
N ILE A 2 -1.89 20.29 -2.79
CA ILE A 2 -2.73 19.36 -3.57
C ILE A 2 -3.73 20.04 -4.53
N THR A 3 -3.60 21.34 -4.79
CA THR A 3 -4.55 22.06 -5.66
C THR A 3 -4.55 21.47 -7.08
N HIS A 4 -3.37 21.16 -7.63
CA HIS A 4 -3.24 20.54 -8.95
C HIS A 4 -3.78 19.11 -8.94
N ILE A 5 -3.50 18.34 -7.90
CA ILE A 5 -4.00 16.97 -7.72
C ILE A 5 -5.53 16.96 -7.66
N GLU A 6 -6.15 17.87 -6.90
CA GLU A 6 -7.62 17.97 -6.83
C GLU A 6 -8.26 18.36 -8.17
N ARG A 7 -7.57 19.19 -8.95
CA ARG A 7 -8.01 19.53 -10.31
C ARG A 7 -7.96 18.32 -11.22
N TYR A 8 -6.85 17.59 -11.19
CA TYR A 8 -6.65 16.35 -11.96
C TYR A 8 -7.69 15.29 -11.60
N ILE A 9 -7.96 15.07 -10.32
CA ILE A 9 -9.00 14.14 -9.85
C ILE A 9 -10.37 14.54 -10.39
N ARG A 10 -10.74 15.82 -10.32
CA ARG A 10 -12.02 16.29 -10.88
C ARG A 10 -12.11 16.10 -12.39
N GLN A 11 -11.02 16.30 -13.10
CA GLN A 11 -10.96 16.05 -14.55
C GLN A 11 -11.18 14.55 -14.84
N LYS A 12 -10.45 13.66 -14.20
CA LYS A 12 -10.59 12.20 -14.39
C LYS A 12 -11.99 11.69 -14.08
N ARG A 13 -12.63 12.24 -13.05
CA ARG A 13 -14.03 11.91 -12.73
C ARG A 13 -15.01 12.35 -13.83
N ARG A 14 -14.78 13.50 -14.47
CA ARG A 14 -15.58 13.95 -15.62
C ARG A 14 -15.34 13.09 -16.86
N GLU A 15 -14.15 12.51 -17.01
CA GLU A 15 -13.79 11.58 -18.09
C GLU A 15 -14.38 10.18 -17.89
N GLY A 16 -15.13 9.93 -16.80
CA GLY A 16 -15.83 8.67 -16.52
C GLY A 16 -15.24 7.82 -15.39
N LEU A 17 -14.11 8.19 -14.79
CA LEU A 17 -13.51 7.47 -13.66
C LEU A 17 -14.14 7.98 -12.33
N THR A 18 -15.37 7.61 -12.04
CA THR A 18 -16.21 8.21 -10.98
C THR A 18 -15.58 8.16 -9.60
N ASP A 19 -14.91 7.05 -9.26
CA ASP A 19 -14.29 6.81 -7.95
C ASP A 19 -12.81 7.18 -7.89
N PHE A 20 -12.29 7.82 -8.96
CA PHE A 20 -10.89 8.24 -8.99
C PHE A 20 -10.57 9.20 -7.85
N GLY A 21 -9.56 8.89 -7.06
CA GLY A 21 -9.23 9.62 -5.84
C GLY A 21 -7.75 9.70 -5.53
N LEU A 22 -7.41 10.21 -4.33
CA LEU A 22 -6.02 10.43 -3.90
C LEU A 22 -5.19 9.14 -3.91
N THR A 23 -5.76 8.02 -3.48
CA THR A 23 -5.06 6.72 -3.50
C THR A 23 -4.56 6.37 -4.91
N HIS A 24 -5.42 6.53 -5.92
CA HIS A 24 -5.07 6.27 -7.31
C HIS A 24 -3.94 7.18 -7.80
N VAL A 25 -4.01 8.48 -7.47
CA VAL A 25 -2.97 9.45 -7.86
C VAL A 25 -1.63 9.14 -7.19
N LEU A 26 -1.64 8.89 -5.88
CA LEU A 26 -0.41 8.60 -5.13
C LEU A 26 0.22 7.28 -5.60
N LEU A 27 -0.61 6.27 -5.86
CA LEU A 27 -0.14 4.99 -6.36
C LEU A 27 0.42 5.11 -7.78
N ALA A 28 -0.25 5.84 -8.67
CA ALA A 28 0.26 6.13 -10.02
C ALA A 28 1.58 6.92 -9.98
N ALA A 29 1.70 7.89 -9.06
CA ALA A 29 2.95 8.61 -8.85
C ALA A 29 4.07 7.70 -8.34
N TYR A 30 3.76 6.73 -7.47
CA TYR A 30 4.71 5.72 -7.00
C TYR A 30 5.19 4.82 -8.15
N VAL A 31 4.26 4.31 -8.98
CA VAL A 31 4.56 3.51 -10.18
C VAL A 31 5.46 4.30 -11.13
N ARG A 32 5.12 5.56 -11.42
CA ARG A 32 5.96 6.46 -12.24
C ARG A 32 7.35 6.65 -11.63
N GLY A 33 7.44 6.78 -10.31
CA GLY A 33 8.70 6.89 -9.60
C GLY A 33 9.59 5.65 -9.79
N LEU A 34 9.00 4.44 -9.77
CA LEU A 34 9.70 3.18 -9.98
C LEU A 34 10.23 3.00 -11.40
N CYS A 35 9.66 3.69 -12.40
CA CYS A 35 10.24 3.73 -13.75
C CYS A 35 11.65 4.34 -13.74
N LYS A 36 11.82 5.41 -12.98
CA LYS A 36 13.10 6.13 -12.88
C LYS A 36 14.03 5.56 -11.80
N TYR A 37 13.44 5.01 -10.74
CA TYR A 37 14.16 4.50 -9.56
C TYR A 37 13.82 3.03 -9.30
N PRO A 38 14.16 2.11 -10.22
CA PRO A 38 13.71 0.71 -10.16
C PRO A 38 14.23 -0.08 -8.98
N GLN A 39 15.29 0.38 -8.33
CA GLN A 39 15.88 -0.33 -7.21
C GLN A 39 14.99 -0.31 -5.94
N LEU A 40 14.01 0.61 -5.86
CA LEU A 40 13.02 0.58 -4.78
C LEU A 40 12.09 -0.64 -4.86
N ASN A 41 12.00 -1.31 -6.01
CA ASN A 41 11.21 -2.53 -6.16
C ASN A 41 12.03 -3.79 -5.85
N ARG A 42 12.83 -3.72 -4.78
CA ARG A 42 13.62 -4.81 -4.22
C ARG A 42 13.04 -5.28 -2.89
N PHE A 43 13.46 -6.46 -2.45
CA PHE A 43 13.13 -7.00 -1.14
C PHE A 43 14.27 -7.87 -0.61
N ILE A 44 14.24 -8.14 0.68
CA ILE A 44 15.18 -9.04 1.35
C ILE A 44 14.52 -10.39 1.53
N SER A 45 15.25 -11.47 1.21
CA SER A 45 14.93 -12.82 1.64
C SER A 45 16.21 -13.48 2.14
N GLY A 46 16.19 -13.92 3.38
CA GLY A 46 17.40 -14.36 4.08
C GLY A 46 18.45 -13.26 4.16
N GLN A 47 19.62 -13.50 3.57
CA GLN A 47 20.76 -12.57 3.55
C GLN A 47 20.98 -11.91 2.18
N LYS A 48 20.00 -12.02 1.26
CA LYS A 48 20.15 -11.54 -0.11
C LYS A 48 19.07 -10.54 -0.48
N VAL A 49 19.46 -9.59 -1.34
CA VAL A 49 18.56 -8.63 -1.96
C VAL A 49 18.08 -9.17 -3.31
N TYR A 50 16.78 -9.19 -3.51
CA TYR A 50 16.13 -9.61 -4.74
C TYR A 50 15.39 -8.45 -5.38
N SER A 51 15.19 -8.52 -6.70
CA SER A 51 14.35 -7.56 -7.44
C SER A 51 13.04 -8.22 -7.85
N ARG A 52 11.93 -7.49 -7.72
CA ARG A 52 10.63 -7.91 -8.25
C ARG A 52 10.48 -7.60 -9.75
N GLY A 53 11.48 -6.98 -10.37
CA GLY A 53 11.45 -6.64 -11.80
C GLY A 53 10.35 -5.63 -12.13
N GLU A 54 9.49 -5.98 -13.08
CA GLU A 54 8.38 -5.14 -13.54
C GLU A 54 7.13 -5.24 -12.67
N ASP A 55 7.02 -6.29 -11.83
CA ASP A 55 5.85 -6.53 -10.98
C ASP A 55 5.92 -5.65 -9.71
N ILE A 56 4.95 -4.77 -9.56
CA ILE A 56 4.80 -3.88 -8.41
C ILE A 56 3.61 -4.38 -7.61
N GLN A 57 3.89 -5.02 -6.48
CA GLN A 57 2.88 -5.60 -5.61
C GLN A 57 2.44 -4.59 -4.56
N TYR A 58 1.30 -3.99 -4.78
CA TYR A 58 0.67 -3.07 -3.85
C TYR A 58 -0.24 -3.81 -2.89
N CYS A 59 -0.02 -3.64 -1.60
CA CYS A 59 -0.83 -4.21 -0.53
C CYS A 59 -1.60 -3.12 0.20
N MET A 60 -2.85 -3.39 0.55
CA MET A 60 -3.67 -2.55 1.41
C MET A 60 -4.66 -3.38 2.22
N VAL A 61 -5.16 -2.81 3.30
CA VAL A 61 -6.29 -3.36 4.06
C VAL A 61 -7.52 -2.52 3.80
N ILE A 62 -8.63 -3.20 3.59
CA ILE A 62 -9.96 -2.61 3.50
C ILE A 62 -10.84 -3.16 4.61
N LYS A 63 -11.72 -2.32 5.16
CA LYS A 63 -12.82 -2.77 6.01
C LYS A 63 -14.07 -2.94 5.17
N LYS A 64 -14.84 -3.98 5.47
CA LYS A 64 -16.15 -4.20 4.85
C LYS A 64 -17.12 -3.07 5.23
N GLU A 65 -17.14 -2.75 6.51
CA GLU A 65 -17.90 -1.66 7.09
C GLU A 65 -16.99 -0.78 7.94
N MET A 66 -17.28 0.52 8.02
CA MET A 66 -16.49 1.45 8.82
C MET A 66 -16.88 1.38 10.30
N THR A 67 -16.90 0.16 10.86
CA THR A 67 -17.17 -0.15 12.26
C THR A 67 -15.94 -0.77 12.92
N ILE A 68 -15.89 -0.70 14.27
CA ILE A 68 -14.76 -1.27 15.04
C ILE A 68 -14.72 -2.78 14.85
N ASP A 69 -15.88 -3.43 14.85
CA ASP A 69 -16.03 -4.90 14.84
C ASP A 69 -15.95 -5.49 13.42
N SER A 70 -15.95 -4.65 12.36
CA SER A 70 -15.85 -5.15 10.99
C SER A 70 -14.47 -5.79 10.73
N PRO A 71 -14.43 -7.00 10.17
CA PRO A 71 -13.18 -7.68 9.87
C PRO A 71 -12.37 -6.90 8.83
N ASP A 72 -11.05 -6.94 9.01
CA ASP A 72 -10.09 -6.39 8.06
C ASP A 72 -9.78 -7.42 6.98
N THR A 73 -9.86 -7.00 5.72
CA THR A 73 -9.47 -7.84 4.58
C THR A 73 -8.30 -7.22 3.86
N SER A 74 -7.23 -7.98 3.70
CA SER A 74 -6.07 -7.53 2.91
C SER A 74 -6.27 -7.84 1.44
N ILE A 75 -5.90 -6.89 0.59
CA ILE A 75 -5.86 -7.08 -0.86
C ILE A 75 -4.46 -6.82 -1.38
N LYS A 76 -4.09 -7.57 -2.42
CA LYS A 76 -2.85 -7.38 -3.17
C LYS A 76 -3.20 -7.07 -4.62
N VAL A 77 -2.61 -6.03 -5.17
CA VAL A 77 -2.81 -5.58 -6.55
C VAL A 77 -1.49 -5.61 -7.28
N HIS A 78 -1.44 -6.28 -8.42
CA HIS A 78 -0.29 -6.35 -9.31
C HIS A 78 -0.32 -5.21 -10.31
N LEU A 79 0.63 -4.31 -10.19
CA LEU A 79 0.83 -3.19 -11.09
C LEU A 79 2.12 -3.41 -11.89
N ASN A 80 2.15 -2.84 -13.09
CA ASN A 80 3.34 -2.84 -13.93
C ASN A 80 3.94 -1.43 -13.95
N ARG A 81 5.24 -1.30 -14.19
CA ARG A 81 5.91 0.00 -14.33
C ARG A 81 5.32 0.88 -15.45
N ARG A 82 4.70 0.27 -16.45
CA ARG A 82 4.10 0.97 -17.60
C ARG A 82 2.64 1.37 -17.36
N ASP A 83 2.07 0.99 -16.22
CA ASP A 83 0.68 1.31 -15.91
C ASP A 83 0.47 2.82 -15.81
N THR A 84 -0.53 3.29 -16.52
CA THR A 84 -1.03 4.66 -16.44
C THR A 84 -1.89 4.85 -15.18
N ALA A 85 -2.28 6.09 -14.87
CA ALA A 85 -3.20 6.36 -13.76
C ALA A 85 -4.57 5.68 -13.95
N GLU A 86 -4.99 5.46 -15.18
CA GLU A 86 -6.23 4.76 -15.53
C GLU A 86 -6.09 3.26 -15.35
N ASP A 87 -4.94 2.66 -15.73
CA ASP A 87 -4.67 1.25 -15.48
C ASP A 87 -4.62 0.97 -13.97
N VAL A 88 -3.99 1.84 -13.19
CA VAL A 88 -3.96 1.76 -11.71
C VAL A 88 -5.38 1.82 -11.15
N TYR A 89 -6.22 2.73 -11.65
CA TYR A 89 -7.62 2.84 -11.25
C TYR A 89 -8.39 1.55 -11.52
N ASN A 90 -8.31 1.03 -12.74
CA ASN A 90 -9.04 -0.17 -13.15
C ASN A 90 -8.60 -1.40 -12.34
N LYS A 91 -7.29 -1.62 -12.19
CA LYS A 91 -6.74 -2.74 -11.43
C LYS A 91 -7.11 -2.69 -9.94
N LEU A 92 -7.02 -1.51 -9.34
CA LEU A 92 -7.35 -1.35 -7.91
C LEU A 92 -8.84 -1.58 -7.67
N ASN A 93 -9.72 -0.97 -8.47
CA ASN A 93 -11.15 -1.13 -8.31
C ASN A 93 -11.60 -2.57 -8.57
N ALA A 94 -11.07 -3.23 -9.61
CA ALA A 94 -11.35 -4.63 -9.86
C ALA A 94 -10.96 -5.53 -8.67
N ALA A 95 -9.82 -5.28 -8.03
CA ALA A 95 -9.40 -6.01 -6.85
C ALA A 95 -10.33 -5.74 -5.64
N VAL A 96 -10.77 -4.51 -5.44
CA VAL A 96 -11.72 -4.16 -4.38
C VAL A 96 -13.09 -4.82 -4.61
N GLU A 97 -13.58 -4.79 -5.85
CA GLU A 97 -14.86 -5.41 -6.22
C GLU A 97 -14.82 -6.94 -6.08
N SER A 98 -13.72 -7.59 -6.49
CA SER A 98 -13.56 -9.04 -6.34
C SER A 98 -13.64 -9.48 -4.88
N VAL A 99 -13.03 -8.72 -3.96
CA VAL A 99 -13.10 -9.01 -2.53
C VAL A 99 -14.50 -8.78 -1.98
N LYS A 100 -15.19 -7.72 -2.38
CA LYS A 100 -16.58 -7.48 -1.97
C LYS A 100 -17.52 -8.61 -2.44
N ALA A 101 -17.34 -9.07 -3.68
CA ALA A 101 -18.15 -10.18 -4.24
C ALA A 101 -17.86 -11.52 -3.54
N THR A 102 -16.62 -11.79 -3.16
CA THR A 102 -16.23 -13.03 -2.47
C THR A 102 -16.76 -13.07 -1.02
N GLN A 103 -16.96 -11.94 -0.41
CA GLN A 103 -17.48 -11.81 0.97
C GLN A 103 -18.95 -12.26 1.14
N GLU A 104 -19.69 -12.38 0.06
CA GLU A 104 -21.03 -13.01 0.11
C GLU A 104 -20.97 -14.56 0.27
N LEU A 105 -19.79 -15.17 0.09
CA LEU A 105 -19.53 -16.62 0.22
C LEU A 105 -18.88 -17.03 1.57
N ASP A 106 -18.80 -16.12 2.54
CA ASP A 106 -17.91 -16.20 3.73
C ASP A 106 -18.31 -17.19 4.84
N SER A 107 -19.29 -18.08 4.64
CA SER A 107 -19.55 -19.18 5.60
C SER A 107 -18.38 -20.20 5.67
N SER A 108 -17.57 -20.29 4.63
CA SER A 108 -16.43 -21.21 4.57
C SER A 108 -15.18 -20.68 5.31
N LEU A 109 -14.97 -19.37 5.31
CA LEU A 109 -13.83 -18.76 6.04
C LEU A 109 -14.04 -18.74 7.55
N ASP A 110 -15.28 -18.52 8.01
CA ASP A 110 -15.63 -18.64 9.43
C ASP A 110 -15.38 -20.04 9.97
N SER A 111 -15.66 -21.07 9.15
CA SER A 111 -15.36 -22.45 9.47
C SER A 111 -13.86 -22.72 9.58
N LEU A 112 -13.04 -22.15 8.67
CA LEU A 112 -11.59 -22.27 8.73
C LEU A 112 -11.00 -21.58 9.98
N ILE A 113 -11.48 -20.38 10.34
CA ILE A 113 -11.08 -19.67 11.55
C ILE A 113 -11.43 -20.50 12.79
N ALA A 114 -12.61 -21.14 12.84
CA ALA A 114 -12.98 -22.04 13.92
C ALA A 114 -12.03 -23.24 14.04
N TYR A 115 -11.58 -23.81 12.91
CA TYR A 115 -10.56 -24.89 12.93
C TYR A 115 -9.21 -24.40 13.43
N PHE A 116 -8.77 -23.19 13.08
CA PHE A 116 -7.55 -22.60 13.62
C PHE A 116 -7.60 -22.41 15.15
N ASN A 117 -8.75 -22.08 15.71
CA ASN A 117 -8.95 -21.95 17.16
C ASN A 117 -8.86 -23.29 17.90
N LEU A 118 -9.03 -24.42 17.24
CA LEU A 118 -8.88 -25.76 17.81
C LEU A 118 -7.42 -26.24 17.87
N ILE A 119 -6.51 -25.56 17.15
CA ILE A 119 -5.11 -25.95 17.10
C ILE A 119 -4.44 -25.59 18.44
N PRO A 120 -3.80 -26.53 19.14
CA PRO A 120 -3.04 -26.24 20.34
C PRO A 120 -1.98 -25.16 20.11
N SER A 121 -1.83 -24.24 21.05
CA SER A 121 -0.92 -23.09 20.91
C SER A 121 0.54 -23.48 20.61
N ILE A 122 0.98 -24.65 21.07
CA ILE A 122 2.33 -25.16 20.81
C ILE A 122 2.49 -25.53 19.34
N LEU A 123 1.47 -26.16 18.73
CA LEU A 123 1.47 -26.53 17.31
C LEU A 123 1.38 -25.26 16.43
N MET A 124 0.61 -24.26 16.86
CA MET A 124 0.53 -22.98 16.18
C MET A 124 1.89 -22.24 16.21
N LYS A 125 2.59 -22.25 17.35
CA LYS A 125 3.96 -21.69 17.44
C LYS A 125 4.93 -22.39 16.50
N PHE A 126 4.87 -23.72 16.44
CA PHE A 126 5.69 -24.51 15.51
C PHE A 126 5.37 -24.17 14.05
N LEU A 127 4.11 -24.06 13.69
CA LEU A 127 3.69 -23.69 12.34
C LEU A 127 4.20 -22.30 11.94
N VAL A 128 4.05 -21.30 12.83
CA VAL A 128 4.56 -19.95 12.58
C VAL A 128 6.08 -19.94 12.46
N TRP A 129 6.78 -20.70 13.32
CA TRP A 129 8.24 -20.87 13.21
C TRP A 129 8.65 -21.50 11.87
N LEU A 130 7.95 -22.54 11.45
CA LEU A 130 8.19 -23.21 10.16
C LEU A 130 7.96 -22.25 8.99
N LEU A 131 6.87 -21.47 9.01
CA LEU A 131 6.61 -20.46 7.99
C LEU A 131 7.71 -19.41 7.92
N LYS A 132 8.21 -18.92 9.06
CA LYS A 132 9.35 -17.99 9.12
C LYS A 132 10.63 -18.62 8.55
N LEU A 133 10.87 -19.88 8.83
CA LEU A 133 12.02 -20.60 8.29
C LEU A 133 11.92 -20.76 6.77
N LEU A 134 10.75 -21.14 6.26
CA LEU A 134 10.53 -21.26 4.82
C LEU A 134 10.63 -19.90 4.11
N ASP A 135 10.12 -18.83 4.73
CA ASP A 135 10.25 -17.47 4.20
C ASP A 135 11.72 -17.02 4.13
N TYR A 136 12.49 -17.29 5.18
CA TYR A 136 13.92 -16.98 5.22
C TYR A 136 14.70 -17.63 4.06
N PHE A 137 14.37 -18.86 3.71
CA PHE A 137 15.00 -19.58 2.59
C PHE A 137 14.31 -19.33 1.23
N GLY A 138 13.27 -18.51 1.17
CA GLY A 138 12.52 -18.25 -0.06
C GLY A 138 11.73 -19.46 -0.57
N LEU A 139 11.36 -20.37 0.32
CA LEU A 139 10.65 -21.62 0.02
C LEU A 139 9.14 -21.56 0.26
N LEU A 140 8.61 -20.36 0.59
CA LEU A 140 7.15 -20.20 0.74
C LEU A 140 6.45 -20.48 -0.58
N PRO A 141 5.36 -21.28 -0.56
CA PRO A 141 4.53 -21.50 -1.73
C PRO A 141 3.95 -20.20 -2.29
N LYS A 142 3.87 -20.08 -3.60
CA LYS A 142 3.39 -18.86 -4.28
C LYS A 142 2.00 -18.43 -3.80
N PHE A 143 1.08 -19.39 -3.57
CA PHE A 143 -0.26 -19.05 -3.10
C PHE A 143 -0.25 -18.37 -1.73
N LEU A 144 0.66 -18.76 -0.82
CA LEU A 144 0.82 -18.08 0.48
C LEU A 144 1.43 -16.69 0.33
N LEU A 145 2.36 -16.52 -0.60
CA LEU A 145 2.93 -15.21 -0.93
C LEU A 145 1.86 -14.27 -1.48
N GLU A 146 0.93 -14.77 -2.31
CA GLU A 146 -0.18 -13.99 -2.85
C GLU A 146 -1.19 -13.58 -1.78
N LEU A 147 -1.56 -14.49 -0.88
CA LEU A 147 -2.48 -14.19 0.22
C LEU A 147 -1.89 -13.30 1.29
N SER A 148 -0.56 -13.31 1.45
CA SER A 148 0.11 -12.57 2.52
C SER A 148 0.22 -11.07 2.21
N PRO A 149 -0.31 -10.18 3.06
CA PRO A 149 -0.11 -8.74 2.93
C PRO A 149 1.30 -8.30 3.33
N PHE A 150 2.09 -9.19 3.94
CA PHE A 150 3.45 -8.94 4.42
C PHE A 150 4.52 -9.13 3.33
N HIS A 151 4.12 -9.64 2.16
CA HIS A 151 4.98 -9.87 1.01
C HIS A 151 4.50 -8.97 -0.13
N GLY A 152 5.26 -7.94 -0.45
CA GLY A 152 4.86 -6.98 -1.49
C GLY A 152 5.92 -5.90 -1.70
N SER A 153 5.67 -5.01 -2.65
CA SER A 153 6.54 -3.86 -2.94
C SER A 153 6.24 -2.66 -2.07
N LEU A 154 4.96 -2.45 -1.80
CA LEU A 154 4.46 -1.28 -1.08
C LEU A 154 3.19 -1.64 -0.32
N PHE A 155 3.13 -1.27 0.94
CA PHE A 155 1.88 -1.15 1.69
C PHE A 155 1.51 0.32 1.82
N PHE A 156 0.31 0.70 1.44
CA PHE A 156 -0.09 2.10 1.50
C PHE A 156 -1.52 2.23 2.04
N THR A 157 -1.69 3.02 3.09
CA THR A 157 -2.97 3.16 3.78
C THR A 157 -3.46 4.61 3.81
N SER A 158 -4.78 4.76 3.83
CA SER A 158 -5.45 6.06 3.94
C SER A 158 -5.95 6.29 5.36
N MET A 159 -5.30 7.16 6.11
CA MET A 159 -5.82 7.67 7.38
C MET A 159 -6.81 8.82 7.16
N GLY A 160 -6.85 9.37 5.95
CA GLY A 160 -7.76 10.46 5.57
C GLY A 160 -9.23 10.08 5.64
N SER A 161 -9.57 8.81 5.39
CA SER A 161 -10.93 8.28 5.56
C SER A 161 -11.39 8.26 7.01
N LEU A 162 -10.44 8.19 7.95
CA LEU A 162 -10.66 8.22 9.39
C LEU A 162 -10.60 9.64 9.98
N GLY A 163 -10.32 10.65 9.16
CA GLY A 163 -10.24 12.06 9.59
C GLY A 163 -8.98 12.40 10.40
N ILE A 164 -7.96 11.55 10.42
CA ILE A 164 -6.73 11.75 11.19
C ILE A 164 -5.53 12.06 10.30
N PRO A 165 -4.46 12.71 10.86
CA PRO A 165 -3.20 12.89 10.15
C PRO A 165 -2.51 11.55 9.88
N PRO A 166 -1.52 11.50 8.95
CA PRO A 166 -0.79 10.28 8.70
C PRO A 166 0.06 9.89 9.90
N ILE A 167 0.16 8.60 10.16
CA ILE A 167 0.99 8.02 11.21
C ILE A 167 2.19 7.30 10.61
N TYR A 168 3.25 7.10 11.39
CA TYR A 168 4.32 6.17 11.03
C TYR A 168 3.91 4.77 11.45
N HIS A 169 4.04 3.84 10.49
CA HIS A 169 3.94 2.42 10.77
C HIS A 169 5.35 1.85 10.92
N HIS A 170 5.49 0.69 11.54
CA HIS A 170 6.72 -0.08 11.47
C HIS A 170 6.61 -1.13 10.35
N LEU A 171 7.74 -1.55 9.82
CA LEU A 171 7.80 -2.70 8.92
C LEU A 171 7.59 -3.98 9.74
N TYR A 172 6.96 -4.98 9.13
CA TYR A 172 6.65 -6.23 9.82
C TYR A 172 7.89 -7.10 10.04
N ASP A 173 7.92 -7.83 11.15
CA ASP A 173 8.97 -8.82 11.44
C ASP A 173 8.85 -10.09 10.59
N PHE A 174 7.72 -10.28 9.92
CA PHE A 174 7.45 -11.37 9.00
C PHE A 174 7.21 -10.83 7.60
N GLY A 175 7.73 -11.55 6.60
CA GLY A 175 7.63 -11.14 5.21
C GLY A 175 8.78 -10.24 4.76
N ASN A 176 8.59 -9.60 3.61
CA ASN A 176 9.64 -8.89 2.92
C ASN A 176 9.19 -7.53 2.34
N LEU A 177 8.18 -6.94 2.95
CA LEU A 177 7.63 -5.64 2.54
C LEU A 177 8.62 -4.51 2.90
N PRO A 178 9.22 -3.80 1.92
CA PRO A 178 10.27 -2.83 2.21
C PRO A 178 9.76 -1.41 2.42
N VAL A 179 8.54 -1.11 2.00
CA VAL A 179 7.98 0.25 2.04
C VAL A 179 6.58 0.24 2.62
N PHE A 180 6.39 1.02 3.68
CA PHE A 180 5.08 1.28 4.25
C PHE A 180 4.78 2.78 4.21
N GLY A 181 3.69 3.16 3.51
CA GLY A 181 3.26 4.54 3.41
C GLY A 181 1.89 4.78 4.03
N ALA A 182 1.67 5.97 4.54
CA ALA A 182 0.36 6.43 5.01
C ALA A 182 0.13 7.87 4.60
N PHE A 183 -1.09 8.21 4.16
CA PHE A 183 -1.50 9.60 3.98
C PHE A 183 -2.69 9.94 4.86
N GLY A 184 -2.71 11.17 5.34
CA GLY A 184 -3.70 11.65 6.29
C GLY A 184 -4.88 12.37 5.66
N CYS A 185 -5.68 13.03 6.51
CA CYS A 185 -6.71 13.95 6.06
C CYS A 185 -6.07 15.20 5.41
N LYS A 186 -6.85 15.83 4.53
CA LYS A 186 -6.45 17.12 3.93
C LYS A 186 -6.45 18.21 5.00
N ARG A 187 -5.41 19.00 5.04
CA ARG A 187 -5.35 20.19 5.90
C ARG A 187 -5.26 21.47 5.09
N LYS A 188 -5.77 22.53 5.66
CA LYS A 188 -5.60 23.90 5.14
C LYS A 188 -4.45 24.56 5.88
N ALA A 189 -3.64 25.34 5.16
CA ALA A 189 -2.63 26.23 5.74
C ALA A 189 -2.67 27.57 5.03
N TYR A 190 -2.26 28.60 5.76
CA TYR A 190 -2.11 29.96 5.22
C TYR A 190 -0.64 30.22 4.99
N GLU A 191 -0.32 30.70 3.80
CA GLU A 191 1.04 31.05 3.41
C GLU A 191 1.11 32.53 3.08
N ILE A 192 2.17 33.18 3.56
CA ILE A 192 2.47 34.56 3.21
C ILE A 192 3.30 34.52 1.92
N GLN A 193 2.80 35.22 0.89
CA GLN A 193 3.49 35.35 -0.39
C GLN A 193 4.57 36.44 -0.30
N GLU A 194 5.44 36.53 -1.30
CA GLU A 194 6.51 37.52 -1.38
C GLU A 194 5.99 38.98 -1.35
N ASP A 195 4.78 39.20 -1.85
CA ASP A 195 4.08 40.51 -1.84
C ASP A 195 3.38 40.82 -0.51
N GLY A 196 3.51 39.94 0.51
CA GLY A 196 2.85 40.07 1.81
C GLY A 196 1.40 39.61 1.84
N SER A 197 0.81 39.21 0.72
CA SER A 197 -0.54 38.65 0.68
C SER A 197 -0.61 37.28 1.35
N VAL A 198 -1.78 36.95 1.92
CA VAL A 198 -2.03 35.66 2.56
C VAL A 198 -2.89 34.79 1.66
N VAL A 199 -2.37 33.63 1.27
CA VAL A 199 -3.08 32.65 0.44
C VAL A 199 -3.38 31.40 1.25
N GLN A 200 -4.63 30.91 1.20
CA GLN A 200 -4.99 29.63 1.77
C GLN A 200 -4.69 28.51 0.77
N ARG A 201 -3.91 27.53 1.20
CA ARG A 201 -3.58 26.34 0.41
C ARG A 201 -4.04 25.07 1.11
N LYS A 202 -4.22 24.01 0.32
CA LYS A 202 -4.54 22.66 0.82
C LYS A 202 -3.33 21.76 0.70
N TYR A 203 -3.11 20.98 1.74
CA TYR A 203 -2.00 20.05 1.86
C TYR A 203 -2.48 18.65 2.18
N LEU A 204 -1.70 17.69 1.71
CA LEU A 204 -1.80 16.28 2.09
C LEU A 204 -0.45 15.86 2.66
N ASP A 205 -0.44 15.51 3.93
CA ASP A 205 0.76 14.98 4.55
C ASP A 205 0.84 13.47 4.31
N VAL A 206 2.02 13.01 3.90
CA VAL A 206 2.31 11.59 3.64
C VAL A 206 3.55 11.20 4.44
N LYS A 207 3.50 10.05 5.08
CA LYS A 207 4.62 9.49 5.85
C LYS A 207 4.99 8.12 5.29
N PHE A 208 6.31 7.85 5.24
CA PHE A 208 6.85 6.58 4.80
C PHE A 208 7.80 6.00 5.84
N VAL A 209 7.77 4.69 6.00
CA VAL A 209 8.79 3.89 6.68
C VAL A 209 9.42 2.99 5.63
N LEU A 210 10.74 2.89 5.64
CA LEU A 210 11.54 2.37 4.55
C LEU A 210 12.59 1.41 5.08
N ASP A 211 12.86 0.34 4.34
CA ASP A 211 13.94 -0.59 4.62
C ASP A 211 15.21 -0.13 3.89
N GLU A 212 16.15 0.46 4.60
CA GLU A 212 17.41 0.94 4.01
C GLU A 212 18.37 -0.18 3.56
N ARG A 213 18.04 -1.43 3.85
CA ARG A 213 18.83 -2.57 3.33
C ARG A 213 18.67 -2.76 1.83
N ILE A 214 17.58 -2.27 1.21
CA ILE A 214 17.33 -2.40 -0.23
C ILE A 214 17.98 -1.30 -1.06
N VAL A 215 18.03 -0.07 -0.55
CA VAL A 215 18.69 1.12 -1.11
C VAL A 215 19.01 2.10 0.01
N ASP A 216 20.00 2.95 -0.19
CA ASP A 216 20.40 3.96 0.78
C ASP A 216 19.46 5.18 0.86
N GLY A 217 19.65 6.00 1.90
CA GLY A 217 18.85 7.19 2.14
C GLY A 217 18.93 8.24 1.01
N TYR A 218 20.06 8.33 0.30
CA TYR A 218 20.20 9.25 -0.83
C TYR A 218 19.32 8.84 -2.02
N TYR A 219 19.26 7.55 -2.30
CA TYR A 219 18.39 7.01 -3.34
C TYR A 219 16.91 7.24 -3.01
N TYR A 220 16.52 7.03 -1.75
CA TYR A 220 15.18 7.37 -1.27
C TYR A 220 14.88 8.87 -1.42
N ALA A 221 15.80 9.75 -1.04
CA ALA A 221 15.62 11.19 -1.16
C ALA A 221 15.41 11.62 -2.62
N ALA A 222 16.17 11.05 -3.55
CA ALA A 222 16.02 11.30 -4.99
C ALA A 222 14.66 10.82 -5.51
N PHE A 223 14.22 9.63 -5.10
CA PHE A 223 12.90 9.10 -5.42
C PHE A 223 11.79 10.02 -4.91
N PHE A 224 11.81 10.42 -3.63
CA PHE A 224 10.73 11.24 -3.06
C PHE A 224 10.69 12.66 -3.61
N LYS A 225 11.82 13.22 -4.03
CA LYS A 225 11.83 14.47 -4.81
C LYS A 225 11.05 14.31 -6.12
N HIS A 226 11.27 13.20 -6.83
CA HIS A 226 10.57 12.90 -8.08
C HIS A 226 9.11 12.51 -7.84
N PHE A 227 8.80 11.76 -6.79
CA PHE A 227 7.43 11.39 -6.42
C PHE A 227 6.55 12.62 -6.16
N ARG A 228 7.13 13.67 -5.59
CA ARG A 228 6.43 14.91 -5.24
C ARG A 228 6.30 15.89 -6.41
N SER A 229 7.13 15.78 -7.45
CA SER A 229 7.07 16.60 -8.66
C SER A 229 5.93 16.17 -9.59
#